data_4466531434072fadb3e426d5ddd0f7e6
#
_entry.id   4466531434072fadb3e426d5ddd0f7e6
#
_cell.length_a   1.000
_cell.length_b   1.000
_cell.length_c   1.000
_cell.angle_alpha   90.00
_cell.angle_beta   90.00
_cell.angle_gamma   90.00
#
_symmetry.space_group_name_H-M   'P 1'
#
loop_
_entity.id
_entity.type
_entity.pdbx_description
1 polymer ?
#
loop_
_entity_poly.entity_id
_entity_poly.type
_entity_poly.pdbx_seq_one_letter_code
_entity_poly.pdbx_strand_id
1 'polypeptide(L)'
;MNQTILFSALVLVIFASGQGIPYQANKVQTPMPDVASGKQTYREYCASCHGEDGRGMGPAASALKAPPSDLTKLAKMHAGKFPEDYVAEIVRIGKSIQAHGSSDMPVWGPIFGARDKFNEVAVQRRIKNLCAYLANLQEKES
;
A
#
# COMPACT_ATOMS: atom_id res chain seq x y z
N MET A 1 -16.87 -45.63 -78.87
CA MET A 1 -17.35 -45.84 -77.48
C MET A 1 -16.42 -45.13 -76.52
N ASN A 2 -16.75 -43.88 -76.16
CA ASN A 2 -15.93 -43.03 -75.29
C ASN A 2 -16.54 -43.03 -73.93
N GLN A 3 -15.81 -43.55 -72.93
CA GLN A 3 -16.19 -43.42 -71.51
C GLN A 3 -15.43 -42.19 -70.95
N THR A 4 -16.20 -41.18 -70.64
CA THR A 4 -15.72 -39.98 -69.97
C THR A 4 -15.78 -40.21 -68.42
N ILE A 5 -14.64 -40.33 -67.77
CA ILE A 5 -14.53 -40.48 -66.35
C ILE A 5 -14.53 -39.08 -65.68
N LEU A 6 -15.63 -38.76 -65.03
CA LEU A 6 -15.75 -37.52 -64.21
C LEU A 6 -15.08 -37.74 -62.81
N PHE A 7 -13.91 -37.13 -62.64
CA PHE A 7 -13.32 -37.02 -61.26
C PHE A 7 -14.00 -35.91 -60.49
N SER A 8 -14.86 -36.31 -59.56
CA SER A 8 -15.44 -35.39 -58.58
C SER A 8 -14.40 -35.13 -57.49
N ALA A 9 -13.81 -33.94 -57.52
CA ALA A 9 -12.88 -33.49 -56.45
C ALA A 9 -13.68 -33.06 -55.20
N LEU A 10 -13.67 -33.87 -54.20
CA LEU A 10 -14.24 -33.57 -52.88
C LEU A 10 -13.27 -32.63 -52.14
N VAL A 11 -13.57 -31.33 -52.10
CA VAL A 11 -12.81 -30.35 -51.32
C VAL A 11 -13.24 -30.44 -49.87
N LEU A 12 -12.40 -31.02 -49.05
CA LEU A 12 -12.60 -31.11 -47.61
C LEU A 12 -12.16 -29.80 -46.97
N VAL A 13 -13.12 -28.92 -46.61
CA VAL A 13 -12.85 -27.68 -45.90
C VAL A 13 -12.72 -28.02 -44.42
N ILE A 14 -11.50 -28.02 -43.91
CA ILE A 14 -11.21 -28.20 -42.47
C ILE A 14 -11.42 -26.85 -41.80
N PHE A 15 -12.56 -26.67 -41.10
CA PHE A 15 -12.74 -25.57 -40.16
C PHE A 15 -11.83 -25.80 -38.94
N ALA A 16 -10.70 -25.12 -38.92
CA ALA A 16 -9.88 -25.00 -37.72
C ALA A 16 -10.65 -24.15 -36.68
N SER A 17 -11.32 -24.82 -35.77
CA SER A 17 -11.93 -24.17 -34.60
C SER A 17 -10.81 -23.60 -33.74
N GLY A 18 -10.52 -22.31 -33.88
CA GLY A 18 -9.61 -21.57 -33.03
C GLY A 18 -10.22 -21.52 -31.61
N GLN A 19 -9.85 -22.49 -30.77
CA GLN A 19 -10.14 -22.41 -29.34
C GLN A 19 -9.24 -21.33 -28.73
N GLY A 20 -9.76 -20.11 -28.63
CA GLY A 20 -9.11 -19.04 -27.88
C GLY A 20 -8.94 -19.50 -26.45
N ILE A 21 -7.69 -19.60 -25.98
CA ILE A 21 -7.38 -19.87 -24.58
C ILE A 21 -7.95 -18.69 -23.79
N PRO A 22 -8.92 -18.91 -22.86
CA PRO A 22 -9.42 -17.79 -22.06
C PRO A 22 -8.26 -17.25 -21.23
N TYR A 23 -7.86 -16.01 -21.51
CA TYR A 23 -6.94 -15.27 -20.66
C TYR A 23 -7.65 -15.03 -19.32
N GLN A 24 -7.40 -15.90 -18.37
CA GLN A 24 -7.81 -15.68 -16.99
C GLN A 24 -6.89 -14.62 -16.40
N ALA A 25 -7.35 -13.38 -16.39
CA ALA A 25 -6.73 -12.33 -15.60
C ALA A 25 -6.80 -12.77 -14.12
N ASN A 26 -5.72 -13.34 -13.63
CA ASN A 26 -5.54 -13.57 -12.20
C ASN A 26 -5.67 -12.19 -11.53
N LYS A 27 -6.82 -11.93 -10.92
CA LYS A 27 -6.98 -10.81 -9.98
C LYS A 27 -5.97 -11.08 -8.87
N VAL A 28 -4.84 -10.39 -8.92
CA VAL A 28 -3.90 -10.33 -7.80
C VAL A 28 -4.70 -9.75 -6.64
N GLN A 29 -5.22 -10.62 -5.80
CA GLN A 29 -5.89 -10.20 -4.57
C GLN A 29 -4.79 -9.62 -3.69
N THR A 30 -4.77 -8.29 -3.59
CA THR A 30 -3.91 -7.62 -2.62
C THR A 30 -4.35 -8.11 -1.24
N PRO A 31 -3.49 -8.77 -0.47
CA PRO A 31 -3.85 -9.24 0.86
C PRO A 31 -4.41 -8.08 1.68
N MET A 32 -5.43 -8.35 2.48
CA MET A 32 -5.95 -7.33 3.40
C MET A 32 -4.83 -6.83 4.31
N PRO A 33 -4.85 -5.54 4.69
CA PRO A 33 -3.85 -4.99 5.58
C PRO A 33 -3.82 -5.74 6.92
N ASP A 34 -2.63 -6.05 7.37
CA ASP A 34 -2.39 -6.69 8.68
C ASP A 34 -2.13 -5.61 9.73
N VAL A 35 -3.14 -5.32 10.54
CA VAL A 35 -3.09 -4.30 11.60
C VAL A 35 -2.09 -4.68 12.70
N ALA A 36 -1.92 -5.95 13.01
CA ALA A 36 -0.96 -6.40 14.02
C ALA A 36 0.49 -6.12 13.57
N SER A 37 0.81 -6.43 12.31
CA SER A 37 2.09 -6.07 11.70
C SER A 37 2.28 -4.55 11.59
N GLY A 38 1.22 -3.79 11.34
CA GLY A 38 1.22 -2.32 11.38
C GLY A 38 1.55 -1.79 12.77
N LYS A 39 0.94 -2.34 13.81
CA LYS A 39 1.23 -1.99 15.20
C LYS A 39 2.69 -2.26 15.56
N GLN A 40 3.23 -3.40 15.14
CA GLN A 40 4.64 -3.72 15.38
C GLN A 40 5.55 -2.70 14.71
N THR A 41 5.30 -2.35 13.44
CA THR A 41 6.05 -1.32 12.71
C THR A 41 5.95 0.04 13.41
N TYR A 42 4.76 0.41 13.89
CA TYR A 42 4.55 1.65 14.63
C TYR A 42 5.41 1.71 15.90
N ARG A 43 5.37 0.67 16.73
CA ARG A 43 6.13 0.61 17.98
C ARG A 43 7.64 0.67 17.73
N GLU A 44 8.11 0.02 16.69
CA GLU A 44 9.54 -0.06 16.37
C GLU A 44 10.10 1.27 15.83
N TYR A 45 9.31 2.03 15.05
CA TYR A 45 9.81 3.18 14.30
C TYR A 45 9.18 4.53 14.65
N CYS A 46 7.99 4.54 15.22
CA CYS A 46 7.19 5.75 15.39
C CYS A 46 6.95 6.12 16.87
N ALA A 47 6.74 5.12 17.71
CA ALA A 47 6.29 5.33 19.09
C ALA A 47 7.28 6.13 19.95
N SER A 48 8.58 6.08 19.65
CA SER A 48 9.60 6.85 20.37
C SER A 48 9.33 8.36 20.33
N CYS A 49 8.78 8.86 19.23
CA CYS A 49 8.40 10.28 19.09
C CYS A 49 6.90 10.49 19.28
N HIS A 50 6.06 9.67 18.62
CA HIS A 50 4.62 9.87 18.60
C HIS A 50 3.89 9.30 19.84
N GLY A 51 4.58 8.57 20.73
CA GLY A 51 3.98 7.89 21.87
C GLY A 51 3.33 6.56 21.52
N GLU A 52 3.17 5.68 22.49
CA GLU A 52 2.49 4.38 22.31
C GLU A 52 1.01 4.56 21.91
N ASP A 53 0.40 5.66 22.29
CA ASP A 53 -0.98 6.05 22.01
C ASP A 53 -1.16 6.94 20.79
N GLY A 54 -0.07 7.37 20.15
CA GLY A 54 -0.11 8.20 18.94
C GLY A 54 -0.32 9.70 19.19
N ARG A 55 -0.29 10.17 20.45
CA ARG A 55 -0.62 11.57 20.80
C ARG A 55 0.55 12.54 20.72
N GLY A 56 1.70 12.12 20.21
CA GLY A 56 2.88 12.99 20.05
C GLY A 56 3.71 13.17 21.32
N MET A 57 3.48 12.37 22.35
CA MET A 57 4.14 12.48 23.65
C MET A 57 5.10 11.31 23.91
N GLY A 58 5.81 10.86 22.90
CA GLY A 58 6.82 9.81 23.06
C GLY A 58 8.06 10.30 23.84
N PRO A 59 8.86 9.37 24.36
CA PRO A 59 10.03 9.71 25.20
C PRO A 59 11.07 10.59 24.48
N ALA A 60 11.14 10.56 23.16
CA ALA A 60 12.03 11.40 22.37
C ALA A 60 11.40 12.74 21.98
N ALA A 61 10.11 12.98 22.21
CA ALA A 61 9.40 14.17 21.76
C ALA A 61 10.02 15.47 22.26
N SER A 62 10.48 15.50 23.50
CA SER A 62 11.09 16.70 24.12
C SER A 62 12.44 17.10 23.53
N ALA A 63 13.10 16.21 22.79
CA ALA A 63 14.36 16.47 22.12
C ALA A 63 14.20 17.04 20.71
N LEU A 64 12.97 17.07 20.18
CA LEU A 64 12.67 17.54 18.84
C LEU A 64 12.45 19.05 18.81
N LYS A 65 12.74 19.69 17.67
CA LYS A 65 12.55 21.14 17.47
C LYS A 65 11.08 21.55 17.51
N ALA A 66 10.19 20.65 17.06
CA ALA A 66 8.76 20.84 17.13
C ALA A 66 8.08 19.57 17.67
N PRO A 67 6.96 19.72 18.41
CA PRO A 67 6.23 18.57 18.95
C PRO A 67 5.77 17.66 17.80
N PRO A 68 5.89 16.33 17.95
CA PRO A 68 5.30 15.40 16.98
C PRO A 68 3.78 15.59 16.90
N SER A 69 3.24 15.41 15.71
CA SER A 69 1.80 15.49 15.49
C SER A 69 1.05 14.43 16.28
N ASP A 70 -0.15 14.82 16.77
CA ASP A 70 -1.13 13.90 17.33
C ASP A 70 -1.77 13.09 16.18
N LEU A 71 -1.34 11.83 16.05
CA LEU A 71 -1.79 10.95 14.97
C LEU A 71 -3.23 10.44 15.17
N THR A 72 -3.81 10.60 16.36
CA THR A 72 -5.19 10.16 16.63
C THR A 72 -6.23 11.10 16.03
N LYS A 73 -5.82 12.29 15.60
CA LYS A 73 -6.69 13.35 15.06
C LYS A 73 -6.63 13.51 13.54
N LEU A 74 -5.90 12.64 12.84
CA LEU A 74 -5.74 12.77 11.39
C LEU A 74 -7.08 12.72 10.65
N ALA A 75 -7.98 11.83 11.01
CA ALA A 75 -9.30 11.78 10.40
C ALA A 75 -10.09 13.08 10.64
N LYS A 76 -10.07 13.61 11.86
CA LYS A 76 -10.74 14.87 12.20
C LYS A 76 -10.22 16.04 11.39
N MET A 77 -8.92 16.12 11.16
CA MET A 77 -8.29 17.16 10.33
C MET A 77 -8.57 17.00 8.83
N HIS A 78 -9.11 15.84 8.40
CA HIS A 78 -9.40 15.51 7.02
C HIS A 78 -10.88 15.13 6.82
N ALA A 79 -11.77 15.97 7.31
CA ALA A 79 -13.22 15.86 7.15
C ALA A 79 -13.81 14.50 7.59
N GLY A 80 -13.32 13.95 8.70
CA GLY A 80 -13.79 12.68 9.28
C GLY A 80 -13.23 11.43 8.62
N LYS A 81 -12.40 11.55 7.60
CA LYS A 81 -11.81 10.42 6.87
C LYS A 81 -10.31 10.32 7.09
N PHE A 82 -9.84 9.15 7.49
CA PHE A 82 -8.39 8.91 7.61
C PHE A 82 -7.70 9.05 6.23
N PRO A 83 -6.68 9.94 6.10
CA PRO A 83 -6.05 10.26 4.82
C PRO A 83 -4.91 9.27 4.51
N GLU A 84 -5.25 8.01 4.17
CA GLU A 84 -4.29 6.92 4.00
C GLU A 84 -3.17 7.27 3.00
N ASP A 85 -3.52 7.74 1.80
CA ASP A 85 -2.54 8.05 0.74
C ASP A 85 -1.58 9.16 1.17
N TYR A 86 -2.09 10.20 1.83
CA TYR A 86 -1.30 11.30 2.36
C TYR A 86 -0.30 10.83 3.43
N VAL A 87 -0.75 9.99 4.36
CA VAL A 87 0.12 9.41 5.40
C VAL A 87 1.17 8.49 4.78
N ALA A 88 0.77 7.65 3.85
CA ALA A 88 1.69 6.75 3.14
C ALA A 88 2.78 7.54 2.39
N GLU A 89 2.43 8.66 1.76
CA GLU A 89 3.38 9.52 1.05
C GLU A 89 4.36 10.21 2.01
N ILE A 90 3.88 10.71 3.15
CA ILE A 90 4.75 11.27 4.20
C ILE A 90 5.74 10.23 4.71
N VAL A 91 5.27 9.05 5.05
CA VAL A 91 6.11 7.97 5.55
C VAL A 91 7.15 7.55 4.51
N ARG A 92 6.73 7.43 3.25
CA ARG A 92 7.58 6.92 2.18
C ARG A 92 8.65 7.90 1.72
N ILE A 93 8.29 9.15 1.44
CA ILE A 93 9.17 10.13 0.78
C ILE A 93 9.32 11.44 1.56
N GLY A 94 8.70 11.58 2.72
CA GLY A 94 8.77 12.80 3.52
C GLY A 94 8.05 13.99 2.88
N LYS A 95 7.16 13.80 1.92
CA LYS A 95 6.44 14.87 1.24
C LYS A 95 5.59 15.64 2.26
N SER A 96 5.71 16.96 2.25
CA SER A 96 5.04 17.89 3.17
C SER A 96 5.56 17.92 4.62
N ILE A 97 6.74 17.43 4.93
CA ILE A 97 7.33 17.61 6.27
C ILE A 97 7.39 19.11 6.64
N GLN A 98 7.55 20.01 5.67
CA GLN A 98 7.48 21.46 5.88
C GLN A 98 6.11 21.93 6.38
N ALA A 99 5.01 21.28 5.99
CA ALA A 99 3.66 21.59 6.48
C ALA A 99 3.41 21.08 7.91
N HIS A 100 4.25 20.14 8.39
CA HIS A 100 4.20 19.61 9.76
C HIS A 100 5.23 20.23 10.69
N GLY A 101 5.94 21.28 10.27
CA GLY A 101 6.76 22.13 11.13
C GLY A 101 8.12 21.59 11.54
N SER A 102 8.50 20.37 11.19
CA SER A 102 9.78 19.80 11.60
C SER A 102 10.37 18.85 10.57
N SER A 103 11.66 19.06 10.27
CA SER A 103 12.50 18.13 9.50
C SER A 103 13.01 16.95 10.35
N ASP A 104 12.53 16.82 11.59
CA ASP A 104 13.07 15.85 12.55
C ASP A 104 12.48 14.45 12.34
N MET A 105 11.33 14.34 11.64
CA MET A 105 10.78 13.04 11.27
C MET A 105 11.59 12.41 10.12
N PRO A 106 12.13 11.22 10.28
CA PRO A 106 12.87 10.54 9.22
C PRO A 106 11.99 10.20 8.01
N VAL A 107 12.61 10.15 6.84
CA VAL A 107 12.01 9.56 5.63
C VAL A 107 12.14 8.05 5.73
N TRP A 108 11.03 7.35 5.94
CA TRP A 108 11.06 5.92 6.28
C TRP A 108 11.18 4.99 5.08
N GLY A 109 10.80 5.44 3.87
CA GLY A 109 10.87 4.61 2.66
C GLY A 109 12.23 3.97 2.43
N PRO A 110 13.35 4.72 2.42
CA PRO A 110 14.69 4.14 2.28
C PRO A 110 15.06 3.19 3.44
N ILE A 111 14.64 3.49 4.67
CA ILE A 111 14.89 2.67 5.85
C ILE A 111 14.16 1.32 5.73
N PHE A 112 12.89 1.36 5.35
CA PHE A 112 12.10 0.15 5.08
C PHE A 112 12.65 -0.61 3.87
N GLY A 113 13.13 0.11 2.83
CA GLY A 113 13.80 -0.51 1.70
C GLY A 113 15.00 -1.34 2.12
N ALA A 114 15.89 -0.78 2.92
CA ALA A 114 17.06 -1.50 3.44
C ALA A 114 16.67 -2.72 4.30
N ARG A 115 15.65 -2.56 5.17
CA ARG A 115 15.13 -3.65 6.00
C ARG A 115 14.52 -4.79 5.15
N ASP A 116 13.75 -4.45 4.16
CA ASP A 116 13.01 -5.41 3.34
C ASP A 116 13.81 -5.83 2.09
N LYS A 117 15.15 -5.68 2.12
CA LYS A 117 16.09 -6.06 1.05
C LYS A 117 15.72 -5.45 -0.31
N PHE A 118 15.26 -4.20 -0.29
CA PHE A 118 14.83 -3.43 -1.46
C PHE A 118 13.67 -4.08 -2.25
N ASN A 119 12.88 -4.92 -1.58
CA ASN A 119 11.65 -5.46 -2.15
C ASN A 119 10.53 -4.43 -2.02
N GLU A 120 10.23 -3.73 -3.11
CA GLU A 120 9.23 -2.66 -3.15
C GLU A 120 7.83 -3.13 -2.72
N VAL A 121 7.43 -4.34 -3.08
CA VAL A 121 6.14 -4.91 -2.67
C VAL A 121 6.08 -5.10 -1.14
N ALA A 122 7.18 -5.51 -0.52
CA ALA A 122 7.27 -5.65 0.93
C ALA A 122 7.21 -4.28 1.62
N VAL A 123 7.91 -3.27 1.08
CA VAL A 123 7.87 -1.90 1.60
C VAL A 123 6.46 -1.31 1.53
N GLN A 124 5.80 -1.43 0.38
CA GLN A 124 4.41 -0.95 0.21
C GLN A 124 3.45 -1.64 1.18
N ARG A 125 3.57 -2.96 1.34
CA ARG A 125 2.77 -3.72 2.30
C ARG A 125 3.01 -3.25 3.73
N ARG A 126 4.26 -2.99 4.13
CA ARG A 126 4.60 -2.47 5.46
C ARG A 126 3.93 -1.12 5.70
N ILE A 127 4.04 -0.18 4.76
CA ILE A 127 3.41 1.14 4.86
C ILE A 127 1.88 1.01 4.92
N LYS A 128 1.29 0.15 4.09
CA LYS A 128 -0.16 -0.09 4.10
C LYS A 128 -0.65 -0.66 5.44
N ASN A 129 0.09 -1.61 6.02
CA ASN A 129 -0.21 -2.18 7.33
C ASN A 129 -0.10 -1.11 8.43
N LEU A 130 0.93 -0.26 8.36
CA LEU A 130 1.10 0.87 9.28
C LEU A 130 -0.09 1.84 9.19
N CYS A 131 -0.50 2.22 7.98
CA CYS A 131 -1.67 3.09 7.77
C CYS A 131 -2.96 2.46 8.33
N ALA A 132 -3.16 1.16 8.15
CA ALA A 132 -4.31 0.46 8.72
C ALA A 132 -4.31 0.49 10.26
N TYR A 133 -3.15 0.34 10.89
CA TYR A 133 -3.02 0.52 12.34
C TYR A 133 -3.35 1.95 12.77
N LEU A 134 -2.79 2.97 12.09
CA LEU A 134 -3.06 4.37 12.39
C LEU A 134 -4.53 4.74 12.18
N ALA A 135 -5.20 4.17 11.19
CA ALA A 135 -6.64 4.35 11.00
C ALA A 135 -7.46 3.82 12.18
N ASN A 136 -7.00 2.75 12.85
CA ASN A 136 -7.64 2.23 14.05
C ASN A 136 -7.37 3.06 15.31
N LEU A 137 -6.34 3.92 15.30
CA LEU A 137 -6.03 4.83 16.40
C LEU A 137 -6.87 6.10 16.38
N GLN A 138 -7.64 6.36 15.32
CA GLN A 138 -8.38 7.61 15.20
C GLN A 138 -9.40 7.76 16.32
N GLU A 139 -9.49 8.98 16.90
CA GLU A 139 -10.54 9.32 17.83
C GLU A 139 -11.91 9.14 17.16
N LYS A 140 -12.81 8.44 17.83
CA LYS A 140 -14.20 8.31 17.35
C LYS A 140 -14.89 9.64 17.55
N GLU A 141 -15.60 10.11 16.54
CA GLU A 141 -16.52 11.24 16.73
C GLU A 141 -17.60 10.81 17.72
N SER A 142 -17.69 11.57 18.81
CA SER A 142 -18.74 11.44 19.84
C SER A 142 -19.98 12.25 19.45
#